data_ce46f21ab3b508d39d66ca95261c440b
#
_entry.id   ce46f21ab3b508d39d66ca95261c440b
#
_cell.length_a   1.000
_cell.length_b   1.000
_cell.length_c   1.000
_cell.angle_alpha   90.00
_cell.angle_beta   90.00
_cell.angle_gamma   90.00
#
_symmetry.space_group_name_H-M   'P 1'
#
loop_
_entity.id
_entity.type
_entity.pdbx_description
1 polymer ?
#
loop_
_entity_poly.entity_id
_entity_poly.type
_entity_poly.pdbx_seq_one_letter_code
_entity_poly.pdbx_strand_id
1 'polypeptide(L)'
;MRTICYVILNYKTYEEAAACAESILSTQTWKNMHIVIVDNGSGNGSEEWLLEHFIDEKRVRVIASGENLGFARGNNLGIRYAREHYDPDLIVAANSDILFEQPDFCERLFEIYDRKPYAILGADVVDATRTQHFNPVAEKRSYTLNYMRKQIVSSWIRAMSYRMSRLLLGKKNGGDLSRGTG
;
A
#
# COMPACT_ATOMS: atom_id res chain seq x y z
N MET A 1 19.28 -17.81 -3.12
CA MET A 1 19.01 -17.01 -1.90
C MET A 1 17.62 -16.42 -2.08
N ARG A 2 16.72 -16.59 -1.11
CA ARG A 2 15.34 -16.10 -1.22
C ARG A 2 15.28 -14.58 -1.22
N THR A 3 14.36 -14.03 -2.01
CA THR A 3 14.16 -12.59 -2.20
C THR A 3 12.90 -12.10 -1.48
N ILE A 4 13.00 -11.00 -0.77
CA ILE A 4 11.85 -10.30 -0.20
C ILE A 4 11.70 -8.93 -0.88
N CYS A 5 10.47 -8.54 -1.20
CA CYS A 5 10.18 -7.17 -1.64
C CYS A 5 9.14 -6.54 -0.72
N TYR A 6 9.47 -5.38 -0.16
CA TYR A 6 8.53 -4.53 0.56
C TYR A 6 7.84 -3.60 -0.42
N VAL A 7 6.55 -3.40 -0.25
CA VAL A 7 5.74 -2.45 -1.01
C VAL A 7 5.12 -1.47 -0.03
N ILE A 8 5.49 -0.20 -0.12
CA ILE A 8 5.03 0.88 0.75
C ILE A 8 4.17 1.81 -0.10
N LEU A 9 2.93 2.06 0.33
CA LEU A 9 2.03 2.97 -0.36
C LEU A 9 2.09 4.35 0.28
N ASN A 10 2.55 5.35 -0.49
CA ASN A 10 2.53 6.75 -0.10
C ASN A 10 1.32 7.48 -0.73
N TYR A 11 0.64 8.28 0.07
CA TYR A 11 -0.28 9.31 -0.40
C TYR A 11 -0.20 10.55 0.47
N LYS A 12 0.58 11.54 0.04
CA LYS A 12 0.82 12.84 0.71
C LYS A 12 1.58 12.79 2.03
N THR A 13 2.17 11.64 2.39
CA THR A 13 2.89 11.39 3.65
C THR A 13 4.31 10.87 3.35
N TYR A 14 5.03 11.52 2.48
CA TYR A 14 6.34 11.05 1.99
C TYR A 14 7.38 10.92 3.10
N GLU A 15 7.33 11.75 4.13
CA GLU A 15 8.22 11.66 5.28
C GLU A 15 8.00 10.36 6.07
N GLU A 16 6.74 9.96 6.28
CA GLU A 16 6.38 8.69 6.91
C GLU A 16 6.81 7.51 6.03
N ALA A 17 6.58 7.59 4.71
CA ALA A 17 6.99 6.55 3.79
C ALA A 17 8.51 6.37 3.76
N ALA A 18 9.28 7.47 3.84
CA ALA A 18 10.72 7.43 3.97
C ALA A 18 11.16 6.80 5.28
N ALA A 19 10.58 7.23 6.40
CA ALA A 19 10.88 6.65 7.72
C ALA A 19 10.59 5.14 7.78
N CYS A 20 9.49 4.69 7.16
CA CYS A 20 9.18 3.27 7.01
C CYS A 20 10.29 2.54 6.25
N ALA A 21 10.69 3.04 5.08
CA ALA A 21 11.75 2.44 4.27
C ALA A 21 13.10 2.43 4.99
N GLU A 22 13.47 3.52 5.65
CA GLU A 22 14.70 3.63 6.44
C GLU A 22 14.73 2.66 7.62
N SER A 23 13.60 2.46 8.29
CA SER A 23 13.48 1.48 9.36
C SER A 23 13.76 0.06 8.86
N ILE A 24 13.26 -0.29 7.66
CA ILE A 24 13.57 -1.58 7.02
C ILE A 24 15.06 -1.67 6.69
N LEU A 25 15.63 -0.64 6.05
CA LEU A 25 17.03 -0.61 5.63
C LEU A 25 18.01 -0.72 6.79
N SER A 26 17.68 -0.12 7.93
CA SER A 26 18.55 -0.08 9.11
C SER A 26 18.43 -1.29 10.03
N THR A 27 17.23 -1.90 10.08
CA THR A 27 16.99 -3.01 11.03
C THR A 27 17.14 -4.39 10.41
N GLN A 28 16.76 -4.55 9.13
CA GLN A 28 16.75 -5.87 8.53
C GLN A 28 18.14 -6.36 8.13
N THR A 29 18.49 -7.55 8.58
CA THR A 29 19.77 -8.22 8.25
C THR A 29 19.72 -8.98 6.94
N TRP A 30 18.54 -9.19 6.35
CA TRP A 30 18.33 -9.92 5.10
C TRP A 30 18.92 -9.18 3.91
N LYS A 31 19.92 -9.75 3.25
CA LYS A 31 20.68 -9.06 2.20
C LYS A 31 19.94 -8.94 0.86
N ASN A 32 19.12 -9.96 0.54
CA ASN A 32 18.40 -10.00 -0.75
C ASN A 32 16.98 -9.44 -0.58
N MET A 33 16.91 -8.15 -0.32
CA MET A 33 15.65 -7.42 -0.16
C MET A 33 15.59 -6.19 -1.04
N HIS A 34 14.38 -5.85 -1.47
CA HIS A 34 14.05 -4.66 -2.23
C HIS A 34 12.87 -3.94 -1.59
N ILE A 35 12.78 -2.64 -1.81
CA ILE A 35 11.69 -1.79 -1.34
C ILE A 35 11.12 -1.04 -2.54
N VAL A 36 9.83 -1.14 -2.76
CA VAL A 36 9.10 -0.35 -3.76
C VAL A 36 8.20 0.63 -3.03
N ILE A 37 8.48 1.92 -3.17
CA ILE A 37 7.61 2.98 -2.66
C ILE A 37 6.72 3.44 -3.82
N VAL A 38 5.41 3.37 -3.64
CA VAL A 38 4.43 3.80 -4.64
C VAL A 38 3.90 5.17 -4.24
N ASP A 39 4.24 6.22 -4.98
CA ASP A 39 3.51 7.48 -4.86
C ASP A 39 2.16 7.37 -5.57
N ASN A 40 1.09 7.41 -4.80
CA ASN A 40 -0.27 7.19 -5.29
C ASN A 40 -0.95 8.47 -5.78
N GLY A 41 -0.25 9.24 -6.61
CA GLY A 41 -0.73 10.49 -7.16
C GLY A 41 -0.89 11.57 -6.09
N SER A 42 0.12 11.78 -5.28
CA SER A 42 0.10 12.74 -4.16
C SER A 42 -0.02 14.18 -4.60
N GLY A 43 0.65 14.57 -5.69
CA GLY A 43 0.59 15.91 -6.28
C GLY A 43 1.11 17.03 -5.37
N ASN A 44 1.96 16.70 -4.39
CA ASN A 44 2.53 17.62 -3.41
C ASN A 44 4.07 17.61 -3.39
N GLY A 45 4.72 17.14 -4.46
CA GLY A 45 6.17 17.00 -4.52
C GLY A 45 6.72 15.73 -3.87
N SER A 46 5.84 14.81 -3.44
CA SER A 46 6.25 13.55 -2.78
C SER A 46 7.12 12.68 -3.67
N GLU A 47 6.77 12.56 -4.94
CA GLU A 47 7.51 11.73 -5.90
C GLU A 47 8.94 12.21 -6.06
N GLU A 48 9.11 13.49 -6.38
CA GLU A 48 10.40 14.12 -6.61
C GLU A 48 11.27 14.03 -5.35
N TRP A 49 10.69 14.33 -4.20
CA TRP A 49 11.38 14.27 -2.92
C TRP A 49 11.88 12.85 -2.59
N LEU A 50 11.02 11.84 -2.75
CA LEU A 50 11.38 10.44 -2.50
C LEU A 50 12.44 9.93 -3.48
N LEU A 51 12.37 10.32 -4.75
CA LEU A 51 13.38 9.99 -5.76
C LEU A 51 14.75 10.58 -5.40
N GLU A 52 14.79 11.84 -4.97
CA GLU A 52 16.03 12.50 -4.54
C GLU A 52 16.57 11.88 -3.25
N HIS A 53 15.69 11.64 -2.27
CA HIS A 53 16.05 11.09 -0.97
C HIS A 53 16.71 9.70 -1.04
N PHE A 54 16.23 8.84 -1.95
CA PHE A 54 16.75 7.48 -2.12
C PHE A 54 17.62 7.31 -3.36
N ILE A 55 18.17 8.38 -3.94
CA ILE A 55 18.91 8.34 -5.21
C ILE A 55 20.10 7.36 -5.17
N ASP A 56 20.78 7.26 -4.05
CA ASP A 56 21.96 6.42 -3.85
C ASP A 56 21.64 5.03 -3.26
N GLU A 57 20.37 4.78 -2.85
CA GLU A 57 19.97 3.52 -2.24
C GLU A 57 19.39 2.56 -3.29
N LYS A 58 20.24 1.68 -3.81
CA LYS A 58 19.91 0.75 -4.90
C LYS A 58 18.81 -0.27 -4.56
N ARG A 59 18.54 -0.50 -3.27
CA ARG A 59 17.48 -1.41 -2.81
C ARG A 59 16.11 -0.76 -2.82
N VAL A 60 16.03 0.57 -2.92
CA VAL A 60 14.78 1.34 -2.97
C VAL A 60 14.44 1.74 -4.39
N ARG A 61 13.20 1.54 -4.77
CA ARG A 61 12.63 2.03 -6.01
C ARG A 61 11.37 2.83 -5.73
N VAL A 62 11.33 4.05 -6.20
CA VAL A 62 10.13 4.89 -6.19
C VAL A 62 9.43 4.78 -7.53
N ILE A 63 8.12 4.59 -7.53
CA ILE A 63 7.25 4.59 -8.71
C ILE A 63 6.02 5.45 -8.45
N ALA A 64 5.53 6.12 -9.49
CA ALA A 64 4.34 6.96 -9.38
C ALA A 64 3.16 6.38 -10.18
N SER A 65 1.95 6.59 -9.67
CA SER A 65 0.71 6.19 -10.35
C SER A 65 0.13 7.30 -11.25
N GLY A 66 0.61 8.55 -11.09
CA GLY A 66 0.09 9.73 -11.81
C GLY A 66 -1.26 10.24 -11.30
N GLU A 67 -2.08 9.39 -10.67
CA GLU A 67 -3.37 9.74 -10.06
C GLU A 67 -3.62 8.89 -8.82
N ASN A 68 -4.51 9.33 -7.93
CA ASN A 68 -4.91 8.53 -6.77
C ASN A 68 -5.78 7.34 -7.19
N LEU A 69 -5.18 6.17 -7.26
CA LEU A 69 -5.83 4.91 -7.60
C LEU A 69 -6.64 4.31 -6.43
N GLY A 70 -6.50 4.87 -5.23
CA GLY A 70 -6.99 4.29 -3.98
C GLY A 70 -6.07 3.17 -3.46
N PHE A 71 -6.30 2.76 -2.19
CA PHE A 71 -5.42 1.88 -1.44
C PHE A 71 -5.10 0.55 -2.16
N ALA A 72 -6.13 -0.19 -2.59
CA ALA A 72 -5.93 -1.51 -3.16
C ALA A 72 -5.21 -1.48 -4.52
N ARG A 73 -5.54 -0.52 -5.38
CA ARG A 73 -4.91 -0.42 -6.71
C ARG A 73 -3.49 0.12 -6.62
N GLY A 74 -3.23 1.06 -5.69
CA GLY A 74 -1.89 1.57 -5.43
C GLY A 74 -0.96 0.45 -4.96
N ASN A 75 -1.38 -0.33 -3.95
CA ASN A 75 -0.62 -1.51 -3.51
C ASN A 75 -0.42 -2.52 -4.66
N ASN A 76 -1.46 -2.81 -5.45
CA ASN A 76 -1.34 -3.72 -6.59
C ASN A 76 -0.37 -3.22 -7.66
N LEU A 77 -0.21 -1.91 -7.83
CA LEU A 77 0.80 -1.34 -8.73
C LEU A 77 2.22 -1.72 -8.25
N GLY A 78 2.51 -1.50 -6.96
CA GLY A 78 3.78 -1.86 -6.35
C GLY A 78 4.05 -3.37 -6.38
N ILE A 79 3.03 -4.19 -6.08
CA ILE A 79 3.13 -5.66 -6.11
C ILE A 79 3.45 -6.16 -7.53
N ARG A 80 2.80 -5.62 -8.56
CA ARG A 80 3.11 -5.99 -9.95
C ARG A 80 4.54 -5.60 -10.30
N TYR A 81 4.94 -4.37 -9.99
CA TYR A 81 6.30 -3.91 -10.21
C TYR A 81 7.34 -4.83 -9.55
N ALA A 82 7.12 -5.18 -8.27
CA ALA A 82 7.99 -6.08 -7.53
C ALA A 82 8.12 -7.44 -8.21
N ARG A 83 7.03 -8.04 -8.66
CA ARG A 83 7.02 -9.33 -9.35
C ARG A 83 7.73 -9.30 -10.70
N GLU A 84 7.54 -8.24 -11.46
CA GLU A 84 8.12 -8.09 -12.80
C GLU A 84 9.63 -7.84 -12.77
N HIS A 85 10.15 -7.16 -11.72
CA HIS A 85 11.54 -6.72 -11.69
C HIS A 85 12.43 -7.50 -10.73
N TYR A 86 11.86 -8.11 -9.67
CA TYR A 86 12.64 -8.76 -8.62
C TYR A 86 12.30 -10.23 -8.40
N ASP A 87 11.18 -10.71 -8.96
CA ASP A 87 10.67 -12.09 -8.78
C ASP A 87 10.78 -12.58 -7.32
N PRO A 88 10.17 -11.87 -6.35
CA PRO A 88 10.37 -12.15 -4.93
C PRO A 88 9.60 -13.40 -4.49
N ASP A 89 10.21 -14.17 -3.59
CA ASP A 89 9.56 -15.31 -2.90
C ASP A 89 8.44 -14.84 -1.97
N LEU A 90 8.64 -13.69 -1.32
CA LEU A 90 7.65 -13.06 -0.45
C LEU A 90 7.52 -11.55 -0.74
N ILE A 91 6.29 -11.05 -0.68
CA ILE A 91 6.01 -9.62 -0.74
C ILE A 91 5.38 -9.18 0.58
N VAL A 92 5.95 -8.13 1.16
CA VAL A 92 5.45 -7.48 2.38
C VAL A 92 4.78 -6.16 1.98
N ALA A 93 3.45 -6.10 2.03
CA ALA A 93 2.73 -4.84 1.85
C ALA A 93 2.65 -4.11 3.21
N ALA A 94 3.23 -2.92 3.27
CA ALA A 94 3.28 -2.10 4.47
C ALA A 94 2.60 -0.74 4.24
N ASN A 95 1.92 -0.23 5.26
CA ASN A 95 1.50 1.15 5.26
C ASN A 95 2.71 2.07 5.52
N SER A 96 2.63 3.33 5.10
CA SER A 96 3.70 4.31 5.28
C SER A 96 4.00 4.64 6.75
N ASP A 97 3.01 4.49 7.63
CA ASP A 97 3.07 4.80 9.06
C ASP A 97 3.60 3.64 9.95
N ILE A 98 4.17 2.60 9.36
CA ILE A 98 4.72 1.45 10.07
C ILE A 98 6.24 1.55 10.16
N LEU A 99 6.80 1.26 11.35
CA LEU A 99 8.24 1.11 11.57
C LEU A 99 8.57 -0.36 11.83
N PHE A 100 9.63 -0.83 11.19
CA PHE A 100 10.14 -2.18 11.37
C PHE A 100 11.28 -2.16 12.40
N GLU A 101 11.01 -2.65 13.60
CA GLU A 101 11.99 -2.67 14.69
C GLU A 101 12.60 -4.06 14.95
N GLN A 102 12.02 -5.10 14.37
CA GLN A 102 12.43 -6.48 14.58
C GLN A 102 13.49 -6.90 13.55
N PRO A 103 14.76 -7.15 13.93
CA PRO A 103 15.85 -7.41 12.99
C PRO A 103 15.71 -8.73 12.22
N ASP A 104 15.11 -9.74 12.83
CA ASP A 104 14.90 -11.08 12.28
C ASP A 104 13.53 -11.27 11.63
N PHE A 105 12.86 -10.18 11.23
CA PHE A 105 11.52 -10.24 10.66
C PHE A 105 11.48 -11.07 9.36
N CYS A 106 12.45 -10.87 8.47
CA CYS A 106 12.53 -11.61 7.22
C CYS A 106 12.77 -13.11 7.45
N GLU A 107 13.69 -13.44 8.35
CA GLU A 107 14.01 -14.81 8.71
C GLU A 107 12.77 -15.53 9.26
N ARG A 108 12.04 -14.88 10.15
CA ARG A 108 10.80 -15.42 10.74
C ARG A 108 9.70 -15.65 9.72
N LEU A 109 9.55 -14.75 8.74
CA LEU A 109 8.58 -14.97 7.68
C LEU A 109 8.86 -16.28 6.93
N PHE A 110 10.12 -16.53 6.57
CA PHE A 110 10.50 -17.76 5.88
C PHE A 110 10.43 -19.00 6.79
N GLU A 111 10.82 -18.89 8.05
CA GLU A 111 10.68 -20.00 9.01
C GLU A 111 9.21 -20.43 9.18
N ILE A 112 8.27 -19.46 9.26
CA ILE A 112 6.84 -19.74 9.35
C ILE A 112 6.36 -20.40 8.05
N TYR A 113 6.79 -19.86 6.89
CA TYR A 113 6.43 -20.42 5.59
C TYR A 113 6.91 -21.85 5.41
N ASP A 114 8.15 -22.16 5.83
CA ASP A 114 8.74 -23.48 5.71
C ASP A 114 8.05 -24.51 6.62
N ARG A 115 7.58 -24.10 7.80
CA ARG A 115 6.80 -24.98 8.70
C ARG A 115 5.37 -25.18 8.21
N LYS A 116 4.74 -24.13 7.71
CA LYS A 116 3.36 -24.15 7.23
C LYS A 116 3.18 -23.08 6.14
N PRO A 117 3.27 -23.51 4.86
CA PRO A 117 3.08 -22.59 3.75
C PRO A 117 1.76 -21.80 3.84
N TYR A 118 1.82 -20.53 3.59
CA TYR A 118 0.68 -19.61 3.62
C TYR A 118 0.60 -18.81 2.31
N ALA A 119 -0.62 -18.44 1.92
CA ALA A 119 -0.83 -17.50 0.83
C ALA A 119 -0.79 -16.03 1.32
N ILE A 120 -1.26 -15.79 2.54
CA ILE A 120 -1.27 -14.49 3.21
C ILE A 120 -0.98 -14.70 4.69
N LEU A 121 -0.10 -13.88 5.23
CA LEU A 121 0.21 -13.80 6.66
C LEU A 121 0.03 -12.37 7.13
N GLY A 122 -0.70 -12.15 8.23
CA GLY A 122 -0.80 -10.86 8.89
C GLY A 122 0.23 -10.80 10.02
N ALA A 123 1.14 -9.82 9.96
CA ALA A 123 2.06 -9.54 11.05
C ALA A 123 1.33 -8.83 12.21
N ASP A 124 1.83 -9.01 13.42
CA ASP A 124 1.36 -8.25 14.57
C ASP A 124 1.88 -6.81 14.48
N VAL A 125 0.98 -5.86 14.58
CA VAL A 125 1.27 -4.43 14.59
C VAL A 125 0.91 -3.90 15.97
N VAL A 126 1.85 -3.26 16.63
CA VAL A 126 1.67 -2.70 17.97
C VAL A 126 1.86 -1.18 17.96
N ASP A 127 1.27 -0.50 18.91
CA ASP A 127 1.52 0.92 19.12
C ASP A 127 2.96 1.17 19.64
N ALA A 128 3.41 2.43 19.62
CA ALA A 128 4.75 2.80 20.08
C ALA A 128 5.03 2.43 21.56
N THR A 129 4.00 2.27 22.38
CA THR A 129 4.12 1.83 23.77
C THR A 129 4.12 0.32 23.93
N ARG A 130 3.88 -0.42 22.85
CA ARG A 130 3.71 -1.90 22.81
C ARG A 130 2.61 -2.43 23.73
N THR A 131 1.61 -1.60 24.00
CA THR A 131 0.47 -1.96 24.88
C THR A 131 -0.78 -2.35 24.10
N GLN A 132 -0.91 -1.89 22.86
CA GLN A 132 -2.04 -2.19 22.01
C GLN A 132 -1.61 -2.97 20.76
N HIS A 133 -2.35 -4.05 20.48
CA HIS A 133 -2.17 -4.87 19.29
C HIS A 133 -3.28 -4.54 18.27
N PHE A 134 -2.89 -4.12 17.08
CA PHE A 134 -3.81 -3.80 15.99
C PHE A 134 -4.06 -4.98 15.05
N ASN A 135 -3.17 -5.98 15.07
CA ASN A 135 -3.28 -7.20 14.30
C ASN A 135 -2.62 -8.37 15.07
N PRO A 136 -3.25 -9.56 15.20
CA PRO A 136 -4.55 -9.91 14.62
C PRO A 136 -5.72 -9.26 15.38
N VAL A 137 -6.75 -8.86 14.63
CA VAL A 137 -8.01 -8.45 15.25
C VAL A 137 -8.58 -9.64 16.01
N ALA A 138 -8.77 -9.50 17.32
CA ALA A 138 -9.16 -10.58 18.22
C ALA A 138 -10.54 -11.19 17.92
N GLU A 139 -11.38 -10.52 17.14
CA GLU A 139 -12.67 -11.03 16.72
C GLU A 139 -12.54 -12.04 15.57
N LYS A 140 -12.73 -13.32 15.87
CA LYS A 140 -13.00 -14.35 14.85
C LYS A 140 -14.35 -14.07 14.20
N ARG A 141 -14.39 -13.19 13.19
CA ARG A 141 -15.57 -13.06 12.33
C ARG A 141 -15.56 -14.20 11.33
N SER A 142 -16.35 -15.25 11.59
CA SER A 142 -16.62 -16.25 10.55
C SER A 142 -17.55 -15.62 9.51
N TYR A 143 -17.02 -15.24 8.38
CA TYR A 143 -17.81 -14.74 7.27
C TYR A 143 -18.42 -15.92 6.52
N THR A 144 -19.75 -16.06 6.58
CA THR A 144 -20.45 -17.01 5.70
C THR A 144 -20.37 -16.52 4.24
N LEU A 145 -20.38 -17.48 3.30
CA LEU A 145 -20.33 -17.15 1.86
C LEU A 145 -21.44 -16.15 1.45
N ASN A 146 -22.61 -16.23 2.11
CA ASN A 146 -23.74 -15.32 1.92
C ASN A 146 -23.45 -13.91 2.44
N TYR A 147 -22.73 -13.76 3.54
CA TYR A 147 -22.30 -12.46 4.05
C TYR A 147 -21.32 -11.81 3.09
N MET A 148 -20.32 -12.54 2.59
CA MET A 148 -19.35 -12.02 1.63
C MET A 148 -20.01 -11.59 0.32
N ARG A 149 -20.96 -12.39 -0.21
CA ARG A 149 -21.76 -12.03 -1.41
C ARG A 149 -22.55 -10.74 -1.19
N LYS A 150 -23.21 -10.57 -0.04
CA LYS A 150 -23.94 -9.34 0.30
C LYS A 150 -23.00 -8.13 0.37
N GLN A 151 -21.80 -8.27 0.93
CA GLN A 151 -20.82 -7.19 1.00
C GLN A 151 -20.30 -6.79 -0.39
N ILE A 152 -20.02 -7.75 -1.25
CA ILE A 152 -19.60 -7.50 -2.64
C ILE A 152 -20.71 -6.75 -3.40
N VAL A 153 -21.95 -7.22 -3.32
CA VAL A 153 -23.10 -6.56 -4.00
C VAL A 153 -23.32 -5.16 -3.46
N SER A 154 -23.27 -4.96 -2.13
CA SER A 154 -23.43 -3.64 -1.51
C SER A 154 -22.32 -2.66 -1.88
N SER A 155 -21.09 -3.15 -2.04
CA SER A 155 -19.93 -2.35 -2.50
C SER A 155 -20.10 -1.94 -3.95
N TRP A 156 -20.59 -2.84 -4.78
CA TRP A 156 -20.90 -2.58 -6.20
C TRP A 156 -22.00 -1.53 -6.36
N ILE A 157 -23.08 -1.64 -5.60
CA ILE A 157 -24.19 -0.68 -5.61
C ILE A 157 -23.68 0.71 -5.18
N ARG A 158 -22.85 0.80 -4.11
CA ARG A 158 -22.24 2.06 -3.67
C ARG A 158 -21.32 2.67 -4.74
N ALA A 159 -20.51 1.85 -5.39
CA ALA A 159 -19.63 2.31 -6.47
C ALA A 159 -20.42 2.81 -7.69
N MET A 160 -21.52 2.14 -8.05
CA MET A 160 -22.41 2.58 -9.13
C MET A 160 -23.15 3.88 -8.77
N SER A 161 -23.69 4.02 -7.56
CA SER A 161 -24.36 5.24 -7.11
C SER A 161 -23.41 6.44 -7.07
N TYR A 162 -22.16 6.24 -6.65
CA TYR A 162 -21.12 7.28 -6.68
C TYR A 162 -20.76 7.71 -8.13
N ARG A 163 -20.65 6.75 -9.06
CA ARG A 163 -20.44 7.06 -10.49
C ARG A 163 -21.61 7.82 -11.10
N MET A 164 -22.85 7.43 -10.80
CA MET A 164 -24.05 8.13 -11.29
C MET A 164 -24.18 9.54 -10.72
N SER A 165 -23.92 9.74 -9.43
CA SER A 165 -23.93 11.07 -8.81
C SER A 165 -22.90 12.01 -9.44
N ARG A 166 -21.70 11.53 -9.76
CA ARG A 166 -20.68 12.31 -10.47
C ARG A 166 -21.08 12.69 -11.90
N LEU A 167 -21.73 11.78 -12.62
CA LEU A 167 -22.24 12.05 -13.96
C LEU A 167 -23.38 13.06 -13.96
N LEU A 168 -24.24 13.02 -12.96
CA LEU A 168 -25.35 13.98 -12.79
C LEU A 168 -24.88 15.37 -12.32
N LEU A 169 -23.89 15.43 -11.43
CA LEU A 169 -23.30 16.68 -10.95
C LEU A 169 -22.37 17.33 -11.99
N GLY A 170 -21.67 16.54 -12.82
CA GLY A 170 -20.84 17.05 -13.91
C GLY A 170 -21.63 17.69 -15.05
N LYS A 171 -22.89 17.33 -15.23
CA LYS A 171 -23.79 17.96 -16.23
C LYS A 171 -24.35 19.32 -15.80
N LYS A 172 -24.32 19.67 -14.50
CA LYS A 172 -24.84 20.96 -14.00
C LYS A 172 -23.88 22.14 -14.18
N ASN A 173 -22.60 21.91 -14.40
CA ASN A 173 -21.59 22.97 -14.56
C ASN A 173 -21.22 23.28 -16.02
N GLY A 174 -21.93 22.72 -16.99
CA GLY A 174 -21.67 22.92 -18.42
C GLY A 174 -22.67 23.83 -19.15
N GLY A 175 -23.55 24.50 -18.46
CA GLY A 175 -24.57 25.35 -19.08
C GLY A 175 -24.75 26.67 -18.36
N ASP A 176 -23.92 27.65 -18.67
CA ASP A 176 -24.28 29.06 -18.80
C ASP A 176 -23.03 29.94 -18.96
N LEU A 177 -22.51 30.05 -20.17
CA LEU A 177 -21.61 31.14 -20.56
C LEU A 177 -21.85 31.46 -22.04
N SER A 178 -23.09 31.88 -22.37
CA SER A 178 -23.34 32.58 -23.61
C SER A 178 -24.64 33.37 -23.50
N ARG A 179 -24.55 34.58 -22.95
CA ARG A 179 -25.44 35.72 -23.23
C ARG A 179 -24.93 36.95 -22.47
N GLY A 180 -24.47 37.90 -23.24
CA GLY A 180 -24.18 39.23 -22.71
C GLY A 180 -23.18 40.03 -23.55
N THR A 181 -23.45 40.22 -24.84
CA THR A 181 -22.96 41.40 -25.55
C THR A 181 -24.15 42.20 -26.00
N GLY A 182 -24.39 43.31 -25.39
CA GLY A 182 -25.19 44.43 -25.79
C GLY A 182 -24.56 45.69 -25.29
#